data_d553eb9aaef323c7c5f49297c28d5cdd
#
_entry.id   d553eb9aaef323c7c5f49297c28d5cdd
#
_cell.length_a   1.000
_cell.length_b   1.000
_cell.length_c   1.000
_cell.angle_alpha   90.00
_cell.angle_beta   90.00
_cell.angle_gamma   90.00
#
_symmetry.space_group_name_H-M   'P 1'
#
loop_
_entity.id
_entity.type
_entity.pdbx_description
1 polymer ?
#
loop_
_entity_poly.entity_id
_entity_poly.type
_entity_poly.pdbx_seq_one_letter_code
_entity_poly.pdbx_strand_id
1 'polypeptide(L)'
;MKRLFALTMLAVAMLTASAQTARQEIEKNPWLAGSNYLDYNRQLPDFRYTKAPKGYEPFYLTHYGRHGSRWLIGKDDYQRVIRPLRKAREQGKLTREGEETLRRLELFNKTTYKRLGDLTTVGERQHHGIGKRLAEHFPEIFLAKDVAIDARSTTVNRCILSMIAECEELMAANPTAHIHNDVSYALQ
;
A
#
# COMPACT_ATOMS: atom_id res chain seq x y z
N MET A 1 16.23 0.28 46.40
CA MET A 1 16.62 -0.82 45.53
C MET A 1 15.44 -1.75 45.17
N LYS A 2 14.69 -2.34 46.11
CA LYS A 2 13.57 -3.24 45.80
C LYS A 2 12.48 -2.63 44.90
N ARG A 3 12.11 -1.37 45.09
CA ARG A 3 11.07 -0.67 44.30
C ARG A 3 11.57 -0.39 42.85
N LEU A 4 12.84 -0.05 42.67
CA LEU A 4 13.43 0.17 41.35
C LEU A 4 13.50 -1.14 40.54
N PHE A 5 13.89 -2.22 41.20
CA PHE A 5 13.92 -3.55 40.59
C PHE A 5 12.51 -4.04 40.16
N ALA A 6 11.49 -3.78 41.00
CA ALA A 6 10.10 -4.13 40.65
C ALA A 6 9.58 -3.33 39.44
N LEU A 7 9.93 -2.02 39.35
CA LEU A 7 9.56 -1.17 38.21
C LEU A 7 10.27 -1.63 36.92
N THR A 8 11.54 -2.02 37.00
CA THR A 8 12.29 -2.53 35.85
C THR A 8 11.71 -3.86 35.35
N MET A 9 11.37 -4.78 36.26
CA MET A 9 10.73 -6.06 35.92
C MET A 9 9.34 -5.85 35.29
N LEU A 10 8.55 -4.89 35.78
CA LEU A 10 7.25 -4.55 35.21
C LEU A 10 7.38 -3.98 33.80
N ALA A 11 8.36 -3.09 33.55
CA ALA A 11 8.63 -2.53 32.22
C ALA A 11 9.08 -3.60 31.23
N VAL A 12 9.94 -4.54 31.63
CA VAL A 12 10.37 -5.66 30.79
C VAL A 12 9.20 -6.61 30.48
N ALA A 13 8.32 -6.89 31.45
CA ALA A 13 7.12 -7.70 31.23
C ALA A 13 6.14 -7.06 30.24
N MET A 14 5.97 -5.73 30.26
CA MET A 14 5.13 -5.03 29.27
C MET A 14 5.70 -5.10 27.84
N LEU A 15 7.03 -5.01 27.67
CA LEU A 15 7.69 -5.13 26.36
C LEU A 15 7.53 -6.53 25.77
N THR A 16 7.64 -7.59 26.60
CA THR A 16 7.49 -8.97 26.14
C THR A 16 6.03 -9.30 25.79
N ALA A 17 5.04 -8.73 26.50
CA ALA A 17 3.62 -8.93 26.20
C ALA A 17 3.26 -8.38 24.81
N SER A 18 3.75 -7.18 24.44
CA SER A 18 3.50 -6.60 23.11
C SER A 18 4.07 -7.45 21.97
N ALA A 19 5.28 -8.00 22.12
CA ALA A 19 5.90 -8.85 21.11
C ALA A 19 5.18 -10.19 20.92
N GLN A 20 4.63 -10.77 22.00
CA GLN A 20 3.82 -11.99 21.93
C GLN A 20 2.50 -11.76 21.20
N THR A 21 1.85 -10.62 21.42
CA THR A 21 0.60 -10.28 20.76
C THR A 21 0.78 -10.16 19.23
N ALA A 22 1.79 -9.43 18.76
CA ALA A 22 2.07 -9.28 17.34
C ALA A 22 2.33 -10.62 16.64
N ARG A 23 3.06 -11.53 17.28
CA ARG A 23 3.29 -12.88 16.76
C ARG A 23 1.99 -13.65 16.62
N GLN A 24 1.14 -13.67 17.65
CA GLN A 24 -0.14 -14.34 17.64
C GLN A 24 -1.10 -13.80 16.57
N GLU A 25 -1.08 -12.48 16.35
CA GLU A 25 -1.87 -11.84 15.29
C GLU A 25 -1.40 -12.26 13.90
N ILE A 26 -0.07 -12.33 13.66
CA ILE A 26 0.50 -12.78 12.39
C ILE A 26 0.24 -14.27 12.16
N GLU A 27 0.31 -15.12 13.20
CA GLU A 27 -0.02 -16.54 13.10
C GLU A 27 -1.49 -16.77 12.71
N LYS A 28 -2.41 -15.95 13.22
CA LYS A 28 -3.84 -15.98 12.85
C LYS A 28 -4.10 -15.38 11.47
N ASN A 29 -3.35 -14.37 11.10
CA ASN A 29 -3.49 -13.66 9.83
C ASN A 29 -2.12 -13.35 9.21
N PRO A 30 -1.53 -14.28 8.45
CA PRO A 30 -0.20 -14.13 7.86
C PRO A 30 -0.04 -12.91 6.96
N TRP A 31 -1.15 -12.34 6.45
CA TRP A 31 -1.13 -11.12 5.64
C TRP A 31 -0.61 -9.91 6.40
N LEU A 32 -0.70 -9.88 7.73
CA LEU A 32 -0.14 -8.81 8.56
C LEU A 32 1.39 -8.71 8.44
N ALA A 33 2.07 -9.80 8.06
CA ALA A 33 3.49 -9.82 7.76
C ALA A 33 3.83 -9.34 6.33
N GLY A 34 2.81 -9.05 5.51
CA GLY A 34 2.99 -8.68 4.11
C GLY A 34 3.64 -7.31 3.89
N SER A 35 3.78 -6.49 4.94
CA SER A 35 4.34 -5.14 4.84
C SER A 35 3.73 -4.37 3.66
N ASN A 36 4.56 -3.85 2.75
CA ASN A 36 4.13 -3.11 1.56
C ASN A 36 3.53 -3.97 0.43
N TYR A 37 3.40 -5.28 0.62
CA TYR A 37 2.62 -6.18 -0.25
C TYR A 37 1.18 -6.36 0.20
N LEU A 38 0.82 -5.82 1.38
CA LEU A 38 -0.57 -5.80 1.83
C LEU A 38 -1.35 -4.77 1.01
N ASP A 39 -2.48 -5.19 0.47
CA ASP A 39 -3.39 -4.29 -0.24
C ASP A 39 -4.06 -3.33 0.75
N TYR A 40 -3.86 -2.03 0.55
CA TYR A 40 -4.43 -0.99 1.40
C TYR A 40 -5.98 -1.01 1.41
N ASN A 41 -6.61 -1.45 0.31
CA ASN A 41 -8.07 -1.59 0.23
C ASN A 41 -8.60 -2.79 1.05
N ARG A 42 -7.71 -3.68 1.50
CA ARG A 42 -8.09 -4.80 2.34
C ARG A 42 -8.33 -4.29 3.76
N GLN A 43 -9.58 -4.11 4.11
CA GLN A 43 -9.96 -3.73 5.47
C GLN A 43 -9.55 -4.83 6.46
N LEU A 44 -8.95 -4.43 7.58
CA LEU A 44 -8.75 -5.33 8.71
C LEU A 44 -10.15 -5.61 9.31
N PRO A 45 -10.52 -6.88 9.55
CA PRO A 45 -11.88 -7.26 9.96
C PRO A 45 -12.41 -6.50 11.18
N ASP A 46 -11.52 -6.20 12.12
CA ASP A 46 -11.86 -5.58 13.39
C ASP A 46 -11.55 -4.07 13.46
N PHE A 47 -11.12 -3.47 12.33
CA PHE A 47 -10.82 -2.05 12.30
C PHE A 47 -12.11 -1.21 12.36
N ARG A 48 -12.13 -0.27 13.28
CA ARG A 48 -13.22 0.69 13.43
C ARG A 48 -12.64 2.10 13.58
N TYR A 49 -13.17 3.03 12.81
CA TYR A 49 -12.85 4.44 13.01
C TYR A 49 -13.44 4.93 14.34
N THR A 50 -12.62 5.57 15.15
CA THR A 50 -13.10 6.24 16.36
C THR A 50 -13.69 7.59 16.00
N LYS A 51 -14.80 7.95 16.64
CA LYS A 51 -15.36 9.30 16.51
C LYS A 51 -14.42 10.35 17.11
N ALA A 52 -14.46 11.55 16.56
CA ALA A 52 -13.77 12.68 17.18
C ALA A 52 -14.22 12.86 18.65
N PRO A 53 -13.32 13.25 19.56
CA PRO A 53 -13.71 13.57 20.94
C PRO A 53 -14.77 14.68 20.97
N LYS A 54 -15.60 14.69 22.01
CA LYS A 54 -16.64 15.71 22.18
C LYS A 54 -16.06 17.13 22.15
N GLY A 55 -16.57 17.99 21.30
CA GLY A 55 -16.11 19.38 21.14
C GLY A 55 -14.94 19.54 20.14
N TYR A 56 -14.56 18.46 19.44
CA TYR A 56 -13.56 18.49 18.36
C TYR A 56 -14.17 18.03 17.05
N GLU A 57 -13.73 18.65 15.95
CA GLU A 57 -14.05 18.24 14.60
C GLU A 57 -12.80 18.27 13.72
N PRO A 58 -12.67 17.40 12.70
CA PRO A 58 -11.58 17.47 11.74
C PRO A 58 -11.67 18.76 10.92
N PHE A 59 -10.56 19.52 10.82
CA PHE A 59 -10.49 20.74 10.01
C PHE A 59 -9.37 20.71 8.97
N TYR A 60 -8.44 19.78 9.10
CA TYR A 60 -7.29 19.64 8.20
C TYR A 60 -6.84 18.17 8.15
N LEU A 61 -6.42 17.71 6.98
CA LEU A 61 -5.89 16.37 6.78
C LEU A 61 -4.63 16.43 5.91
N THR A 62 -3.59 15.73 6.34
CA THR A 62 -2.40 15.44 5.53
C THR A 62 -2.35 13.95 5.25
N HIS A 63 -2.23 13.60 3.97
CA HIS A 63 -2.02 12.23 3.52
C HIS A 63 -0.65 12.11 2.86
N TYR A 64 0.15 11.14 3.30
CA TYR A 64 1.39 10.74 2.65
C TYR A 64 1.26 9.29 2.19
N GLY A 65 1.12 9.10 0.90
CA GLY A 65 0.89 7.80 0.28
C GLY A 65 2.09 7.29 -0.52
N ARG A 66 2.23 5.97 -0.60
CA ARG A 66 3.07 5.32 -1.59
C ARG A 66 2.26 5.10 -2.85
N HIS A 67 2.91 5.10 -4.03
CA HIS A 67 2.23 4.67 -5.28
C HIS A 67 1.55 3.30 -5.13
N GLY A 68 0.49 3.08 -5.86
CA GLY A 68 -0.24 1.81 -5.92
C GLY A 68 0.59 0.64 -6.47
N SER A 69 -0.01 -0.53 -6.55
CA SER A 69 0.63 -1.72 -7.11
C SER A 69 1.17 -1.45 -8.51
N ARG A 70 2.39 -1.88 -8.75
CA ARG A 70 3.14 -1.64 -9.99
C ARG A 70 3.79 -2.89 -10.54
N TRP A 71 4.14 -2.86 -11.81
CA TRP A 71 5.06 -3.82 -12.39
C TRP A 71 6.44 -3.72 -11.73
N LEU A 72 7.20 -4.83 -11.68
CA LEU A 72 8.57 -4.80 -11.15
C LEU A 72 9.43 -3.85 -11.98
N ILE A 73 10.39 -3.20 -11.34
CA ILE A 73 11.21 -2.15 -11.96
C ILE A 73 12.29 -2.77 -12.85
N GLY A 74 12.93 -3.84 -12.37
CA GLY A 74 14.04 -4.48 -13.05
C GLY A 74 13.61 -5.65 -13.92
N LYS A 75 14.14 -5.73 -15.14
CA LYS A 75 13.98 -6.91 -16.00
C LYS A 75 14.49 -8.18 -15.32
N ASP A 76 15.57 -8.07 -14.56
CA ASP A 76 16.15 -9.19 -13.82
C ASP A 76 15.28 -9.69 -12.67
N ASP A 77 14.39 -8.85 -12.14
CA ASP A 77 13.46 -9.28 -11.09
C ASP A 77 12.54 -10.41 -11.57
N TYR A 78 12.11 -10.35 -12.84
CA TYR A 78 11.34 -11.43 -13.47
C TYR A 78 12.23 -12.61 -13.85
N GLN A 79 13.44 -12.36 -14.34
CA GLN A 79 14.35 -13.42 -14.78
C GLN A 79 14.92 -14.26 -13.63
N ARG A 80 14.99 -13.67 -12.42
CA ARG A 80 15.55 -14.32 -11.22
C ARG A 80 14.85 -15.64 -10.87
N VAL A 81 13.54 -15.72 -11.10
CA VAL A 81 12.76 -16.94 -10.84
C VAL A 81 12.67 -17.86 -12.09
N ILE A 82 12.75 -17.30 -13.31
CA ILE A 82 12.67 -18.05 -14.56
C ILE A 82 13.96 -18.82 -14.85
N ARG A 83 15.12 -18.20 -14.68
CA ARG A 83 16.43 -18.81 -14.99
C ARG A 83 16.69 -20.15 -14.27
N PRO A 84 16.46 -20.27 -12.94
CA PRO A 84 16.65 -21.55 -12.25
C PRO A 84 15.74 -22.66 -12.74
N LEU A 85 14.48 -22.31 -13.03
CA LEU A 85 13.51 -23.28 -13.57
C LEU A 85 13.88 -23.74 -14.97
N ARG A 86 14.35 -22.85 -15.84
CA ARG A 86 14.88 -23.22 -17.17
C ARG A 86 16.07 -24.18 -17.05
N LYS A 87 17.02 -23.87 -16.18
CA LYS A 87 18.17 -24.72 -15.93
C LYS A 87 17.75 -26.10 -15.42
N ALA A 88 16.78 -26.17 -14.52
CA ALA A 88 16.26 -27.44 -14.01
C ALA A 88 15.55 -28.22 -15.12
N ARG A 89 14.81 -27.57 -16.04
CA ARG A 89 14.21 -28.19 -17.21
C ARG A 89 15.25 -28.78 -18.16
N GLU A 90 16.29 -28.02 -18.47
CA GLU A 90 17.40 -28.48 -19.33
C GLU A 90 18.11 -29.73 -18.74
N GLN A 91 18.09 -29.88 -17.42
CA GLN A 91 18.64 -31.01 -16.71
C GLN A 91 17.65 -32.17 -16.50
N GLY A 92 16.44 -32.07 -17.02
CA GLY A 92 15.38 -33.06 -16.81
C GLY A 92 14.91 -33.23 -15.36
N LYS A 93 15.06 -32.16 -14.54
CA LYS A 93 14.78 -32.18 -13.09
C LYS A 93 13.48 -31.47 -12.69
N LEU A 94 12.71 -30.94 -13.65
CA LEU A 94 11.42 -30.34 -13.32
C LEU A 94 10.35 -31.43 -13.14
N THR A 95 9.51 -31.21 -12.13
CA THR A 95 8.24 -31.93 -12.02
C THR A 95 7.22 -31.38 -13.02
N ARG A 96 6.10 -32.05 -13.20
CA ARG A 96 4.99 -31.54 -14.02
C ARG A 96 4.50 -30.17 -13.55
N GLU A 97 4.43 -29.95 -12.24
CA GLU A 97 4.05 -28.68 -11.62
C GLU A 97 5.12 -27.59 -11.89
N GLY A 98 6.39 -27.99 -11.91
CA GLY A 98 7.51 -27.11 -12.25
C GLY A 98 7.47 -26.65 -13.72
N GLU A 99 7.15 -27.54 -14.65
CA GLU A 99 6.97 -27.21 -16.09
C GLU A 99 5.81 -26.22 -16.28
N GLU A 100 4.67 -26.48 -15.67
CA GLU A 100 3.51 -25.60 -15.77
C GLU A 100 3.80 -24.23 -15.12
N THR A 101 4.49 -24.20 -13.99
CA THR A 101 4.92 -22.96 -13.33
C THR A 101 5.86 -22.16 -14.24
N LEU A 102 6.86 -22.80 -14.85
CA LEU A 102 7.77 -22.15 -15.77
C LEU A 102 7.01 -21.60 -16.99
N ARG A 103 6.10 -22.36 -17.58
CA ARG A 103 5.27 -21.91 -18.70
C ARG A 103 4.47 -20.65 -18.35
N ARG A 104 3.83 -20.61 -17.19
CA ARG A 104 3.07 -19.43 -16.72
C ARG A 104 3.97 -18.23 -16.49
N LEU A 105 5.13 -18.41 -15.88
CA LEU A 105 6.10 -17.35 -15.65
C LEU A 105 6.65 -16.79 -16.96
N GLU A 106 6.94 -17.63 -17.96
CA GLU A 106 7.40 -17.22 -19.27
C GLU A 106 6.32 -16.44 -20.04
N LEU A 107 5.06 -16.87 -19.95
CA LEU A 107 3.92 -16.14 -20.52
C LEU A 107 3.75 -14.78 -19.82
N PHE A 108 3.75 -14.77 -18.49
CA PHE A 108 3.66 -13.54 -17.71
C PHE A 108 4.80 -12.56 -18.03
N ASN A 109 6.03 -13.06 -18.16
CA ASN A 109 7.17 -12.21 -18.50
C ASN A 109 7.02 -11.52 -19.87
N LYS A 110 6.31 -12.11 -20.83
CA LYS A 110 6.00 -11.46 -22.12
C LYS A 110 5.10 -10.24 -21.94
N THR A 111 4.17 -10.28 -20.97
CA THR A 111 3.26 -9.15 -20.69
C THR A 111 3.97 -7.97 -20.03
N THR A 112 5.19 -8.17 -19.51
CA THR A 112 5.97 -7.11 -18.85
C THR A 112 6.73 -6.20 -19.85
N TYR A 113 6.68 -6.53 -21.14
CA TYR A 113 7.38 -5.75 -22.17
C TYR A 113 6.94 -4.29 -22.16
N LYS A 114 7.90 -3.38 -22.02
CA LYS A 114 7.69 -1.93 -21.91
C LYS A 114 6.78 -1.48 -20.74
N ARG A 115 6.58 -2.34 -19.72
CA ARG A 115 5.74 -2.05 -18.58
C ARG A 115 6.52 -1.99 -17.24
N LEU A 116 7.85 -1.98 -17.31
CA LEU A 116 8.69 -1.99 -16.10
C LEU A 116 8.47 -0.73 -15.27
N GLY A 117 8.06 -0.92 -14.02
CA GLY A 117 7.79 0.15 -13.07
C GLY A 117 6.48 0.90 -13.27
N ASP A 118 5.69 0.57 -14.30
CA ASP A 118 4.38 1.20 -14.53
C ASP A 118 3.38 0.85 -13.42
N LEU A 119 2.47 1.75 -13.14
CA LEU A 119 1.30 1.48 -12.32
C LEU A 119 0.46 0.38 -12.98
N THR A 120 -0.09 -0.53 -12.18
CA THR A 120 -1.07 -1.51 -12.65
C THR A 120 -2.49 -0.99 -12.47
N THR A 121 -3.47 -1.58 -13.17
CA THR A 121 -4.89 -1.30 -12.93
C THR A 121 -5.35 -1.65 -11.51
N VAL A 122 -4.64 -2.57 -10.83
CA VAL A 122 -4.84 -2.82 -9.40
C VAL A 122 -4.36 -1.63 -8.58
N GLY A 123 -3.18 -1.07 -8.91
CA GLY A 123 -2.62 0.10 -8.24
C GLY A 123 -3.50 1.34 -8.38
N GLU A 124 -4.04 1.57 -9.56
CA GLU A 124 -5.01 2.63 -9.85
C GLU A 124 -6.26 2.47 -8.96
N ARG A 125 -6.91 1.29 -8.97
CA ARG A 125 -8.06 1.01 -8.10
C ARG A 125 -7.75 1.16 -6.59
N GLN A 126 -6.51 0.89 -6.17
CA GLN A 126 -6.11 1.11 -4.78
C GLN A 126 -6.22 2.58 -4.40
N HIS A 127 -5.76 3.50 -5.27
CA HIS A 127 -5.83 4.94 -5.02
C HIS A 127 -7.25 5.51 -5.17
N HIS A 128 -8.04 5.04 -6.12
CA HIS A 128 -9.48 5.33 -6.13
C HIS A 128 -10.13 4.96 -4.80
N GLY A 129 -9.83 3.75 -4.28
CA GLY A 129 -10.33 3.33 -2.97
C GLY A 129 -9.85 4.18 -1.79
N ILE A 130 -8.64 4.76 -1.86
CA ILE A 130 -8.14 5.69 -0.84
C ILE A 130 -8.92 7.00 -0.90
N GLY A 131 -9.00 7.64 -2.06
CA GLY A 131 -9.74 8.90 -2.25
C GLY A 131 -11.20 8.79 -1.81
N LYS A 132 -11.86 7.70 -2.20
CA LYS A 132 -13.23 7.42 -1.76
C LYS A 132 -13.36 7.37 -0.23
N ARG A 133 -12.47 6.62 0.45
CA ARG A 133 -12.50 6.53 1.92
C ARG A 133 -12.18 7.85 2.59
N LEU A 134 -11.29 8.67 2.04
CA LEU A 134 -11.01 10.01 2.56
C LEU A 134 -12.28 10.87 2.56
N ALA A 135 -13.01 10.90 1.45
CA ALA A 135 -14.27 11.64 1.35
C ALA A 135 -15.35 11.08 2.29
N GLU A 136 -15.46 9.75 2.43
CA GLU A 136 -16.44 9.08 3.26
C GLU A 136 -16.19 9.26 4.78
N HIS A 137 -14.92 9.25 5.19
CA HIS A 137 -14.56 9.29 6.63
C HIS A 137 -14.27 10.68 7.15
N PHE A 138 -13.99 11.64 6.28
CA PHE A 138 -13.71 13.03 6.62
C PHE A 138 -14.56 13.99 5.77
N PRO A 139 -15.90 13.81 5.76
CA PRO A 139 -16.79 14.65 4.96
C PRO A 139 -16.72 16.13 5.36
N GLU A 140 -16.41 16.44 6.64
CA GLU A 140 -16.25 17.80 7.14
C GLU A 140 -15.14 18.56 6.42
N ILE A 141 -14.12 17.84 5.93
CA ILE A 141 -13.00 18.40 5.17
C ILE A 141 -13.29 18.34 3.67
N PHE A 142 -13.51 17.14 3.13
CA PHE A 142 -13.50 16.91 1.68
C PHE A 142 -14.83 17.32 0.99
N LEU A 143 -15.95 17.37 1.72
CA LEU A 143 -17.24 17.83 1.18
C LEU A 143 -17.54 19.30 1.52
N ALA A 144 -16.62 20.00 2.17
CA ALA A 144 -16.74 21.43 2.39
C ALA A 144 -16.78 22.18 1.04
N LYS A 145 -17.63 23.21 0.95
CA LYS A 145 -17.70 24.04 -0.25
C LYS A 145 -16.37 24.73 -0.50
N ASP A 146 -15.92 24.71 -1.76
CA ASP A 146 -14.70 25.37 -2.22
C ASP A 146 -13.43 24.92 -1.44
N VAL A 147 -13.38 23.66 -0.97
CA VAL A 147 -12.20 23.12 -0.30
C VAL A 147 -10.96 23.15 -1.22
N ALA A 148 -9.84 23.62 -0.69
CA ALA A 148 -8.56 23.61 -1.39
C ALA A 148 -7.77 22.33 -1.06
N ILE A 149 -7.30 21.65 -2.10
CA ILE A 149 -6.52 20.40 -1.98
C ILE A 149 -5.20 20.58 -2.75
N ASP A 150 -4.07 20.56 -2.02
CA ASP A 150 -2.73 20.53 -2.61
C ASP A 150 -2.29 19.07 -2.76
N ALA A 151 -2.28 18.56 -3.98
CA ALA A 151 -1.82 17.22 -4.31
C ALA A 151 -0.40 17.28 -4.92
N ARG A 152 0.55 16.57 -4.34
CA ARG A 152 1.96 16.63 -4.75
C ARG A 152 2.52 15.25 -5.02
N SER A 153 3.33 15.13 -6.06
CA SER A 153 3.97 13.88 -6.46
C SER A 153 5.39 14.10 -6.95
N THR A 154 6.20 13.03 -6.89
CA THR A 154 7.46 12.95 -7.64
C THR A 154 7.18 12.86 -9.14
N THR A 155 8.20 13.06 -9.98
CA THR A 155 8.08 12.98 -11.45
C THR A 155 7.93 11.55 -12.00
N VAL A 156 7.88 10.55 -11.13
CA VAL A 156 7.74 9.15 -11.54
C VAL A 156 6.30 8.84 -11.94
N ASN A 157 6.07 8.39 -13.17
CA ASN A 157 4.74 8.19 -13.75
C ASN A 157 3.76 7.46 -12.84
N ARG A 158 4.16 6.35 -12.20
CA ARG A 158 3.28 5.61 -11.28
C ARG A 158 2.85 6.42 -10.06
N CYS A 159 3.71 7.36 -9.58
CA CYS A 159 3.37 8.22 -8.47
C CYS A 159 2.36 9.29 -8.90
N ILE A 160 2.58 9.89 -10.08
CA ILE A 160 1.66 10.87 -10.67
C ILE A 160 0.28 10.24 -10.89
N LEU A 161 0.23 9.07 -11.53
CA LEU A 161 -1.04 8.37 -11.80
C LEU A 161 -1.76 7.94 -10.53
N SER A 162 -1.01 7.56 -9.48
CA SER A 162 -1.59 7.25 -8.17
C SER A 162 -2.22 8.47 -7.52
N MET A 163 -1.54 9.61 -7.56
CA MET A 163 -2.08 10.89 -7.07
C MET A 163 -3.34 11.30 -7.84
N ILE A 164 -3.30 11.20 -9.18
CA ILE A 164 -4.45 11.56 -10.02
C ILE A 164 -5.67 10.68 -9.70
N ALA A 165 -5.50 9.35 -9.62
CA ALA A 165 -6.59 8.43 -9.31
C ALA A 165 -7.26 8.72 -7.94
N GLU A 166 -6.48 9.18 -6.95
CA GLU A 166 -7.00 9.60 -5.66
C GLU A 166 -7.77 10.93 -5.77
N CYS A 167 -7.21 11.90 -6.51
CA CYS A 167 -7.85 13.20 -6.74
C CYS A 167 -9.15 13.10 -7.54
N GLU A 168 -9.24 12.16 -8.48
CA GLU A 168 -10.47 11.92 -9.27
C GLU A 168 -11.64 11.54 -8.38
N GLU A 169 -11.44 10.70 -7.36
CA GLU A 169 -12.49 10.34 -6.40
C GLU A 169 -12.89 11.51 -5.51
N LEU A 170 -11.92 12.32 -5.07
CA LEU A 170 -12.21 13.52 -4.28
C LEU A 170 -13.00 14.55 -5.09
N MET A 171 -12.65 14.73 -6.36
CA MET A 171 -13.41 15.61 -7.27
C MET A 171 -14.80 15.07 -7.59
N ALA A 172 -14.94 13.75 -7.78
CA ALA A 172 -16.24 13.12 -8.00
C ALA A 172 -17.16 13.27 -6.77
N ALA A 173 -16.59 13.19 -5.56
CA ALA A 173 -17.32 13.38 -4.32
C ALA A 173 -17.70 14.84 -4.08
N ASN A 174 -16.85 15.78 -4.47
CA ASN A 174 -17.08 17.23 -4.33
C ASN A 174 -16.64 18.01 -5.59
N PRO A 175 -17.56 18.26 -6.54
CA PRO A 175 -17.25 19.02 -7.76
C PRO A 175 -16.87 20.49 -7.53
N THR A 176 -17.05 21.03 -6.31
CA THR A 176 -16.63 22.39 -5.96
C THR A 176 -15.21 22.44 -5.38
N ALA A 177 -14.54 21.30 -5.22
CA ALA A 177 -13.16 21.24 -4.71
C ALA A 177 -12.19 21.87 -5.71
N HIS A 178 -11.23 22.65 -5.18
CA HIS A 178 -10.13 23.22 -5.93
C HIS A 178 -8.87 22.37 -5.74
N ILE A 179 -8.58 21.48 -6.69
CA ILE A 179 -7.42 20.60 -6.63
C ILE A 179 -6.27 21.24 -7.41
N HIS A 180 -5.17 21.52 -6.73
CA HIS A 180 -3.91 21.95 -7.29
C HIS A 180 -2.93 20.78 -7.33
N ASN A 181 -2.53 20.35 -8.54
CA ASN A 181 -1.57 19.27 -8.75
C ASN A 181 -0.17 19.85 -8.99
N ASP A 182 0.81 19.43 -8.17
CA ASP A 182 2.22 19.77 -8.33
C ASP A 182 3.07 18.51 -8.50
N VAL A 183 3.97 18.52 -9.49
CA VAL A 183 4.87 17.40 -9.79
C VAL A 183 6.29 17.94 -9.93
N SER A 184 7.18 17.57 -9.02
CA SER A 184 8.52 18.13 -8.96
C SER A 184 9.60 17.09 -8.62
N TYR A 185 10.80 17.28 -9.15
CA TYR A 185 12.00 16.55 -8.72
C TYR A 185 12.37 16.83 -7.26
N ALA A 186 12.02 18.00 -6.74
CA ALA A 186 12.27 18.35 -5.35
C ALA A 186 11.46 17.51 -4.35
N LEU A 187 10.48 16.72 -4.83
CA LEU A 187 9.64 15.84 -4.05
C LEU A 187 10.08 14.36 -4.10
N GLN A 188 11.26 14.09 -4.65
CA GLN A 188 11.82 12.72 -4.75
C GLN A 188 12.63 12.32 -3.52
#